data_8cb2d15fceabf81500d02a0054dd2e36
#
_entry.id   8cb2d15fceabf81500d02a0054dd2e36
#
_cell.length_a   1.000
_cell.length_b   1.000
_cell.length_c   1.000
_cell.angle_alpha   90.00
_cell.angle_beta   90.00
_cell.angle_gamma   90.00
#
_symmetry.space_group_name_H-M   'P 1'
#
loop_
_entity.id
_entity.type
_entity.pdbx_description
1 polymer ?
#
loop_
_entity_poly.entity_id
_entity_poly.type
_entity_poly.pdbx_seq_one_letter_code
_entity_poly.pdbx_strand_id
1 'polypeptide(L)'
;EPNKLDPLIHKARQHLRSQTVWFFFLVVTGFSLSIELIFELFRQILSKQEIEAEKNRAELALYKAQINPHFLYNTLNALYGLVLTKSDKTESAFIKFSNILKYMYAQTTMETISINNEVEYIRQYVDLQSLRLNKHTQVVFETQIDDEHAKIPPMILITFVENTFKYGVSSDVDCLILIRITVKKGELLFETENTVMKENHANPHAIGIENCRKRLELLYPNRFTLIMKE
;
A
#
# COMPACT_ATOMS: atom_id res chain seq x y z
N GLU A 1 3.53 -64.29 70.36
CA GLU A 1 2.95 -62.99 70.07
C GLU A 1 2.80 -62.79 68.55
N PRO A 2 1.96 -63.52 67.82
CA PRO A 2 1.75 -63.29 66.38
C PRO A 2 0.77 -62.17 66.09
N ASN A 3 0.11 -61.57 67.01
CA ASN A 3 -1.09 -60.78 66.79
C ASN A 3 -0.86 -59.25 66.73
N LYS A 4 0.36 -58.73 66.87
CA LYS A 4 0.65 -57.28 66.77
C LYS A 4 1.31 -56.88 65.40
N LEU A 5 1.83 -57.85 64.68
CA LEU A 5 2.55 -57.60 63.39
C LEU A 5 1.59 -57.42 62.18
N ASP A 6 0.45 -58.08 62.19
CA ASP A 6 -0.55 -58.06 61.13
C ASP A 6 -1.14 -56.65 60.81
N PRO A 7 -1.56 -55.86 61.86
CA PRO A 7 -2.13 -54.57 61.64
C PRO A 7 -1.10 -53.53 61.09
N LEU A 8 0.17 -53.68 61.46
CA LEU A 8 1.26 -52.81 60.98
C LEU A 8 1.58 -53.10 59.57
N ILE A 9 1.62 -54.36 59.14
CA ILE A 9 1.82 -54.77 57.74
C ILE A 9 0.65 -54.30 56.89
N HIS A 10 -0.58 -54.40 57.36
CA HIS A 10 -1.77 -53.94 56.64
C HIS A 10 -1.75 -52.39 56.44
N LYS A 11 -1.35 -51.63 57.44
CA LYS A 11 -1.21 -50.19 57.41
C LYS A 11 -0.10 -49.74 56.40
N ALA A 12 1.04 -50.43 56.43
CA ALA A 12 2.14 -50.20 55.55
C ALA A 12 1.75 -50.49 54.06
N ARG A 13 1.03 -51.59 53.79
CA ARG A 13 0.48 -51.92 52.49
C ARG A 13 -0.52 -50.88 51.96
N GLN A 14 -1.38 -50.40 52.84
CA GLN A 14 -2.36 -49.36 52.51
C GLN A 14 -1.67 -48.03 52.12
N HIS A 15 -0.61 -47.67 52.87
CA HIS A 15 0.17 -46.47 52.63
C HIS A 15 0.94 -46.56 51.29
N LEU A 16 1.58 -47.69 51.01
CA LEU A 16 2.25 -47.96 49.74
C LEU A 16 1.26 -47.91 48.59
N ARG A 17 0.10 -48.51 48.72
CA ARG A 17 -0.94 -48.53 47.67
C ARG A 17 -1.47 -47.12 47.38
N SER A 18 -1.66 -46.30 48.39
CA SER A 18 -2.05 -44.90 48.23
C SER A 18 -0.98 -44.09 47.51
N GLN A 19 0.29 -44.21 47.91
CA GLN A 19 1.40 -43.51 47.26
C GLN A 19 1.54 -43.91 45.77
N THR A 20 1.38 -45.20 45.45
CA THR A 20 1.43 -45.69 44.07
C THR A 20 0.30 -45.10 43.22
N VAL A 21 -0.93 -45.00 43.76
CA VAL A 21 -2.07 -44.40 43.05
C VAL A 21 -1.83 -42.92 42.80
N TRP A 22 -1.34 -42.17 43.80
CA TRP A 22 -1.01 -40.76 43.63
C TRP A 22 0.11 -40.51 42.61
N PHE A 23 1.13 -41.38 42.62
CA PHE A 23 2.21 -41.32 41.65
C PHE A 23 1.70 -41.50 40.22
N PHE A 24 0.88 -42.52 39.95
CA PHE A 24 0.29 -42.71 38.62
C PHE A 24 -0.65 -41.59 38.23
N PHE A 25 -1.41 -41.06 39.16
CA PHE A 25 -2.27 -39.90 38.91
C PHE A 25 -1.45 -38.68 38.49
N LEU A 26 -0.36 -38.35 39.18
CA LEU A 26 0.53 -37.25 38.78
C LEU A 26 1.19 -37.46 37.43
N VAL A 27 1.62 -38.68 37.12
CA VAL A 27 2.22 -39.00 35.83
C VAL A 27 1.20 -38.83 34.68
N VAL A 28 -0.01 -39.35 34.84
CA VAL A 28 -1.07 -39.25 33.84
C VAL A 28 -1.50 -37.80 33.63
N THR A 29 -1.71 -37.05 34.71
CA THR A 29 -2.09 -35.63 34.60
C THR A 29 -0.96 -34.78 34.02
N GLY A 30 0.29 -35.01 34.39
CA GLY A 30 1.45 -34.34 33.81
C GLY A 30 1.61 -34.64 32.33
N PHE A 31 1.39 -35.87 31.90
CA PHE A 31 1.43 -36.24 30.48
C PHE A 31 0.27 -35.61 29.69
N SER A 32 -0.93 -35.60 30.23
CA SER A 32 -2.11 -34.94 29.64
C SER A 32 -1.88 -33.45 29.43
N LEU A 33 -1.39 -32.74 30.44
CA LEU A 33 -1.06 -31.32 30.37
C LEU A 33 0.04 -31.02 29.34
N SER A 34 1.05 -31.91 29.26
CA SER A 34 2.11 -31.77 28.27
C SER A 34 1.58 -31.89 26.82
N ILE A 35 0.66 -32.82 26.59
CA ILE A 35 -0.01 -32.98 25.30
C ILE A 35 -0.83 -31.72 24.95
N GLU A 36 -1.63 -31.22 25.90
CA GLU A 36 -2.41 -29.99 25.69
C GLU A 36 -1.51 -28.80 25.35
N LEU A 37 -0.42 -28.64 26.09
CA LEU A 37 0.54 -27.56 25.81
C LEU A 37 1.17 -27.67 24.43
N ILE A 38 1.54 -28.87 23.99
CA ILE A 38 2.08 -29.10 22.67
C ILE A 38 1.05 -28.75 21.60
N PHE A 39 -0.20 -29.17 21.75
CA PHE A 39 -1.26 -28.83 20.79
C PHE A 39 -1.53 -27.32 20.74
N GLU A 40 -1.50 -26.64 21.88
CA GLU A 40 -1.69 -25.19 21.92
C GLU A 40 -0.53 -24.43 21.25
N LEU A 41 0.72 -24.86 21.47
CA LEU A 41 1.88 -24.33 20.77
C LEU A 41 1.79 -24.55 19.25
N PHE A 42 1.36 -25.73 18.82
CA PHE A 42 1.14 -26.00 17.39
C PHE A 42 0.06 -25.09 16.79
N ARG A 43 -1.05 -24.90 17.47
CA ARG A 43 -2.12 -23.98 17.03
C ARG A 43 -1.60 -22.55 16.90
N GLN A 44 -0.82 -22.07 17.87
CA GLN A 44 -0.24 -20.73 17.83
C GLN A 44 0.75 -20.56 16.67
N ILE A 45 1.58 -21.58 16.39
CA ILE A 45 2.51 -21.55 15.25
C ILE A 45 1.74 -21.50 13.93
N LEU A 46 0.73 -22.34 13.76
CA LEU A 46 -0.09 -22.36 12.54
C LEU A 46 -0.84 -21.04 12.33
N SER A 47 -1.44 -20.50 13.37
CA SER A 47 -2.13 -19.20 13.33
C SER A 47 -1.18 -18.06 12.98
N LYS A 48 0.04 -18.04 13.54
CA LYS A 48 1.07 -17.07 13.15
C LYS A 48 1.45 -17.17 11.68
N GLN A 49 1.64 -18.37 11.18
CA GLN A 49 1.97 -18.58 9.75
C GLN A 49 0.82 -18.14 8.82
N GLU A 50 -0.42 -18.37 9.21
CA GLU A 50 -1.60 -17.89 8.45
C GLU A 50 -1.66 -16.37 8.40
N ILE A 51 -1.49 -15.70 9.54
CA ILE A 51 -1.47 -14.22 9.63
C ILE A 51 -0.33 -13.64 8.79
N GLU A 52 0.86 -14.24 8.83
CA GLU A 52 2.01 -13.80 8.05
C GLU A 52 1.79 -14.01 6.53
N ALA A 53 1.18 -15.13 6.14
CA ALA A 53 0.82 -15.39 4.75
C ALA A 53 -0.25 -14.41 4.23
N GLU A 54 -1.24 -14.08 5.06
CA GLU A 54 -2.27 -13.08 4.74
C GLU A 54 -1.68 -11.68 4.61
N LYS A 55 -0.80 -11.28 5.54
CA LYS A 55 -0.05 -10.03 5.47
C LYS A 55 0.75 -9.93 4.17
N ASN A 56 1.52 -10.97 3.83
CA ASN A 56 2.32 -10.99 2.60
C ASN A 56 1.45 -10.92 1.34
N ARG A 57 0.28 -11.57 1.33
CA ARG A 57 -0.70 -11.46 0.22
C ARG A 57 -1.27 -10.05 0.12
N ALA A 58 -1.61 -9.43 1.23
CA ALA A 58 -2.11 -8.06 1.26
C ALA A 58 -1.06 -7.05 0.80
N GLU A 59 0.20 -7.19 1.23
CA GLU A 59 1.31 -6.38 0.75
C GLU A 59 1.54 -6.55 -0.76
N LEU A 60 1.50 -7.77 -1.26
CA LEU A 60 1.64 -8.07 -2.69
C LEU A 60 0.48 -7.50 -3.53
N ALA A 61 -0.74 -7.51 -2.98
CA ALA A 61 -1.90 -6.89 -3.61
C ALA A 61 -1.78 -5.36 -3.64
N LEU A 62 -1.26 -4.74 -2.56
CA LEU A 62 -0.94 -3.32 -2.50
C LEU A 62 0.12 -2.94 -3.53
N TYR A 63 1.22 -3.70 -3.64
CA TYR A 63 2.26 -3.45 -4.65
C TYR A 63 1.70 -3.56 -6.08
N LYS A 64 0.87 -4.57 -6.36
CA LYS A 64 0.22 -4.70 -7.68
C LYS A 64 -0.76 -3.56 -7.97
N ALA A 65 -1.46 -3.05 -6.97
CA ALA A 65 -2.41 -1.93 -7.12
C ALA A 65 -1.71 -0.58 -7.34
N GLN A 66 -0.47 -0.41 -6.88
CA GLN A 66 0.32 0.81 -7.10
C GLN A 66 0.81 0.95 -8.55
N ILE A 67 0.92 -0.16 -9.29
CA ILE A 67 1.23 -0.14 -10.71
C ILE A 67 -0.10 -0.02 -11.46
N ASN A 68 -0.38 1.13 -12.04
CA ASN A 68 -1.55 1.33 -12.90
C ASN A 68 -1.36 0.57 -14.24
N PRO A 69 -1.94 -0.65 -14.42
CA PRO A 69 -1.68 -1.44 -15.63
C PRO A 69 -2.18 -0.75 -16.90
N HIS A 70 -3.24 0.03 -16.77
CA HIS A 70 -3.80 0.79 -17.88
C HIS A 70 -2.86 1.92 -18.33
N PHE A 71 -2.20 2.60 -17.38
CA PHE A 71 -1.16 3.58 -17.71
C PHE A 71 -0.01 2.93 -18.48
N LEU A 72 0.50 1.80 -17.98
CA LEU A 72 1.60 1.09 -18.63
C LEU A 72 1.26 0.67 -20.06
N TYR A 73 0.11 0.02 -20.23
CA TYR A 73 -0.35 -0.44 -21.53
C TYR A 73 -0.52 0.72 -22.52
N ASN A 74 -1.16 1.78 -22.08
CA ASN A 74 -1.40 2.96 -22.92
C ASN A 74 -0.10 3.69 -23.29
N THR A 75 0.85 3.79 -22.35
CA THR A 75 2.14 4.43 -22.60
C THR A 75 2.97 3.60 -23.58
N LEU A 76 2.98 2.27 -23.44
CA LEU A 76 3.64 1.37 -24.39
C LEU A 76 3.06 1.51 -25.80
N ASN A 77 1.74 1.61 -25.93
CA ASN A 77 1.09 1.84 -27.22
C ASN A 77 1.46 3.19 -27.83
N ALA A 78 1.54 4.25 -27.02
CA ALA A 78 1.98 5.56 -27.47
C ALA A 78 3.45 5.53 -27.93
N LEU A 79 4.33 4.90 -27.16
CA LEU A 79 5.75 4.69 -27.53
C LEU A 79 5.89 3.90 -28.83
N TYR A 80 5.11 2.84 -28.99
CA TYR A 80 5.08 2.06 -30.23
C TYR A 80 4.66 2.92 -31.43
N GLY A 81 3.64 3.78 -31.27
CA GLY A 81 3.24 4.75 -32.28
C GLY A 81 4.37 5.71 -32.66
N LEU A 82 5.13 6.22 -31.68
CA LEU A 82 6.29 7.08 -31.96
C LEU A 82 7.41 6.33 -32.69
N VAL A 83 7.64 5.07 -32.43
CA VAL A 83 8.61 4.22 -33.13
C VAL A 83 8.18 4.04 -34.59
N LEU A 84 6.91 3.70 -34.86
CA LEU A 84 6.38 3.49 -36.19
C LEU A 84 6.48 4.76 -37.08
N THR A 85 6.23 5.91 -36.45
CA THR A 85 6.30 7.22 -37.14
C THR A 85 7.71 7.79 -37.21
N LYS A 86 8.71 7.09 -36.64
CA LYS A 86 10.12 7.56 -36.52
C LYS A 86 10.20 8.96 -35.90
N SER A 87 9.40 9.23 -34.90
CA SER A 87 9.34 10.54 -34.25
C SER A 87 10.63 10.84 -33.47
N ASP A 88 11.12 12.08 -33.60
CA ASP A 88 12.28 12.56 -32.82
C ASP A 88 12.04 12.54 -31.31
N LYS A 89 10.77 12.42 -30.87
CA LYS A 89 10.39 12.33 -29.45
C LYS A 89 10.53 10.92 -28.87
N THR A 90 10.80 9.90 -29.69
CA THR A 90 10.78 8.49 -29.28
C THR A 90 11.77 8.21 -28.14
N GLU A 91 13.03 8.62 -28.31
CA GLU A 91 14.08 8.39 -27.31
C GLU A 91 13.76 9.08 -25.97
N SER A 92 13.40 10.36 -26.01
CA SER A 92 13.04 11.14 -24.84
C SER A 92 11.84 10.52 -24.08
N ALA A 93 10.82 10.10 -24.82
CA ALA A 93 9.64 9.46 -24.24
C ALA A 93 9.97 8.11 -23.58
N PHE A 94 10.87 7.32 -24.22
CA PHE A 94 11.31 6.04 -23.65
C PHE A 94 12.12 6.23 -22.35
N ILE A 95 13.01 7.24 -22.32
CA ILE A 95 13.78 7.58 -21.11
C ILE A 95 12.82 7.98 -19.97
N LYS A 96 11.84 8.84 -20.24
CA LYS A 96 10.83 9.25 -19.22
C LYS A 96 10.03 8.05 -18.70
N PHE A 97 9.60 7.16 -19.58
CA PHE A 97 8.91 5.93 -19.19
C PHE A 97 9.77 5.03 -18.31
N SER A 98 11.04 4.85 -18.69
CA SER A 98 11.99 4.07 -17.88
C SER A 98 12.21 4.69 -16.49
N ASN A 99 12.33 6.02 -16.41
CA ASN A 99 12.48 6.72 -15.14
C ASN A 99 11.24 6.58 -14.24
N ILE A 100 10.03 6.66 -14.83
CA ILE A 100 8.78 6.41 -14.10
C ILE A 100 8.77 5.01 -13.50
N LEU A 101 9.10 3.97 -14.28
CA LEU A 101 9.18 2.60 -13.78
C LEU A 101 10.20 2.44 -12.65
N LYS A 102 11.38 3.04 -12.83
CA LYS A 102 12.44 3.04 -11.81
C LYS A 102 11.98 3.72 -10.52
N TYR A 103 11.31 4.86 -10.64
CA TYR A 103 10.76 5.58 -9.50
C TYR A 103 9.73 4.74 -8.76
N MET A 104 8.73 4.20 -9.48
CA MET A 104 7.68 3.35 -8.90
C MET A 104 8.28 2.17 -8.13
N TYR A 105 9.32 1.54 -8.67
CA TYR A 105 9.99 0.42 -8.01
C TYR A 105 10.79 0.84 -6.77
N ALA A 106 11.56 1.94 -6.87
CA ALA A 106 12.45 2.37 -5.81
C ALA A 106 11.71 2.96 -4.59
N GLN A 107 10.53 3.59 -4.80
CA GLN A 107 9.83 4.33 -3.74
C GLN A 107 8.85 3.48 -2.93
N THR A 108 8.59 2.23 -3.33
CA THR A 108 7.66 1.34 -2.62
C THR A 108 8.07 1.01 -1.18
N THR A 109 9.35 1.16 -0.85
CA THR A 109 9.93 0.83 0.46
C THR A 109 10.25 2.05 1.33
N MET A 110 10.12 3.28 0.80
CA MET A 110 10.47 4.50 1.52
C MET A 110 9.26 5.11 2.24
N GLU A 111 9.44 5.52 3.49
CA GLU A 111 8.40 6.25 4.23
C GLU A 111 8.18 7.66 3.68
N THR A 112 9.27 8.36 3.35
CA THR A 112 9.23 9.73 2.80
C THR A 112 10.31 9.92 1.75
N ILE A 113 10.04 10.82 0.79
CA ILE A 113 10.97 11.23 -0.28
C ILE A 113 11.04 12.75 -0.34
N SER A 114 12.04 13.28 -1.05
CA SER A 114 12.09 14.72 -1.38
C SER A 114 10.90 15.10 -2.25
N ILE A 115 10.31 16.26 -1.98
CA ILE A 115 9.24 16.82 -2.81
C ILE A 115 9.68 16.99 -4.27
N ASN A 116 10.95 17.32 -4.52
CA ASN A 116 11.50 17.44 -5.86
C ASN A 116 11.43 16.12 -6.64
N ASN A 117 11.64 14.98 -5.97
CA ASN A 117 11.51 13.67 -6.61
C ASN A 117 10.06 13.36 -7.00
N GLU A 118 9.09 13.68 -6.14
CA GLU A 118 7.67 13.52 -6.46
C GLU A 118 7.25 14.44 -7.61
N VAL A 119 7.70 15.69 -7.60
CA VAL A 119 7.44 16.67 -8.67
C VAL A 119 8.03 16.23 -10.01
N GLU A 120 9.27 15.73 -10.02
CA GLU A 120 9.90 15.23 -11.23
C GLU A 120 9.17 13.99 -11.80
N TYR A 121 8.75 13.10 -10.91
CA TYR A 121 7.92 11.96 -11.30
C TYR A 121 6.60 12.41 -11.94
N ILE A 122 5.90 13.37 -11.32
CA ILE A 122 4.65 13.93 -11.87
C ILE A 122 4.90 14.62 -13.21
N ARG A 123 5.99 15.38 -13.34
CA ARG A 123 6.36 16.04 -14.62
C ARG A 123 6.52 15.03 -15.75
N GLN A 124 7.28 13.96 -15.51
CA GLN A 124 7.50 12.90 -16.49
C GLN A 124 6.19 12.17 -16.83
N TYR A 125 5.32 11.96 -15.85
CA TYR A 125 3.99 11.40 -16.07
C TYR A 125 3.12 12.29 -16.95
N VAL A 126 3.06 13.59 -16.63
CA VAL A 126 2.31 14.60 -17.41
C VAL A 126 2.82 14.64 -18.86
N ASP A 127 4.13 14.65 -19.04
CA ASP A 127 4.75 14.65 -20.37
C ASP A 127 4.35 13.42 -21.19
N LEU A 128 4.37 12.22 -20.60
CA LEU A 128 3.97 11.01 -21.29
C LEU A 128 2.47 10.97 -21.59
N GLN A 129 1.64 11.43 -20.68
CA GLN A 129 0.20 11.54 -20.92
C GLN A 129 -0.09 12.54 -22.06
N SER A 130 0.66 13.65 -22.11
CA SER A 130 0.51 14.69 -23.14
C SER A 130 0.80 14.19 -24.57
N LEU A 131 1.60 13.13 -24.73
CA LEU A 131 1.83 12.50 -26.04
C LEU A 131 0.56 11.91 -26.67
N ARG A 132 -0.46 11.64 -25.85
CA ARG A 132 -1.71 11.00 -26.27
C ARG A 132 -2.88 11.97 -26.35
N LEU A 133 -2.68 13.21 -25.91
CA LEU A 133 -3.72 14.22 -25.92
C LEU A 133 -3.92 14.75 -27.33
N ASN A 134 -5.16 15.09 -27.62
CA ASN A 134 -5.53 15.79 -28.86
C ASN A 134 -5.38 17.32 -28.66
N LYS A 135 -5.65 18.08 -29.72
CA LYS A 135 -5.56 19.55 -29.75
C LYS A 135 -6.57 20.25 -28.83
N HIS A 136 -7.58 19.53 -28.33
CA HIS A 136 -8.64 20.07 -27.47
C HIS A 136 -8.28 20.03 -25.99
N THR A 137 -7.20 19.38 -25.61
CA THR A 137 -6.80 19.28 -24.19
C THR A 137 -5.55 20.12 -23.94
N GLN A 138 -5.70 21.14 -23.10
CA GLN A 138 -4.58 21.94 -22.60
C GLN A 138 -4.18 21.45 -21.20
N VAL A 139 -2.89 21.27 -20.98
CA VAL A 139 -2.33 20.90 -19.68
C VAL A 139 -1.43 22.02 -19.19
N VAL A 140 -1.69 22.50 -17.98
CA VAL A 140 -0.89 23.51 -17.29
C VAL A 140 -0.27 22.85 -16.05
N PHE A 141 1.05 22.83 -15.98
CA PHE A 141 1.81 22.26 -14.86
C PHE A 141 2.72 23.34 -14.26
N GLU A 142 2.39 23.80 -13.05
CA GLU A 142 3.10 24.86 -12.36
C GLU A 142 3.71 24.35 -11.05
N THR A 143 4.94 24.76 -10.77
CA THR A 143 5.63 24.38 -9.54
C THR A 143 6.34 25.59 -8.93
N GLN A 144 6.21 25.77 -7.60
CA GLN A 144 6.93 26.77 -6.83
C GLN A 144 7.40 26.17 -5.51
N ILE A 145 8.70 25.89 -5.39
CA ILE A 145 9.29 25.20 -4.24
C ILE A 145 10.37 26.10 -3.67
N ASP A 146 10.19 26.56 -2.43
CA ASP A 146 11.17 27.35 -1.69
C ASP A 146 12.02 26.55 -0.72
N ASP A 147 11.63 25.27 -0.45
CA ASP A 147 12.34 24.35 0.41
C ASP A 147 12.62 23.03 -0.32
N GLU A 148 13.85 22.87 -0.80
CA GLU A 148 14.30 21.65 -1.48
C GLU A 148 14.41 20.43 -0.55
N HIS A 149 14.43 20.65 0.77
CA HIS A 149 14.51 19.59 1.77
C HIS A 149 13.13 19.09 2.23
N ALA A 150 12.05 19.73 1.78
CA ALA A 150 10.69 19.27 2.07
C ALA A 150 10.48 17.81 1.67
N LYS A 151 9.87 17.05 2.56
CA LYS A 151 9.61 15.62 2.36
C LYS A 151 8.13 15.33 2.37
N ILE A 152 7.73 14.38 1.53
CA ILE A 152 6.36 13.89 1.41
C ILE A 152 6.40 12.35 1.30
N PRO A 153 5.35 11.64 1.75
CA PRO A 153 5.21 10.22 1.43
C PRO A 153 5.10 10.03 -0.09
N PRO A 154 5.78 9.02 -0.65
CA PRO A 154 5.79 8.81 -2.10
C PRO A 154 4.39 8.50 -2.65
N MET A 155 4.15 8.89 -3.90
CA MET A 155 2.96 8.53 -4.69
C MET A 155 1.62 9.00 -4.10
N ILE A 156 1.60 10.08 -3.30
CA ILE A 156 0.36 10.69 -2.82
C ILE A 156 -0.23 11.63 -3.86
N LEU A 157 0.58 12.54 -4.39
CA LEU A 157 0.12 13.58 -5.31
C LEU A 157 -0.30 12.99 -6.66
N ILE A 158 0.40 11.97 -7.13
CA ILE A 158 0.12 11.33 -8.42
C ILE A 158 -1.30 10.78 -8.53
N THR A 159 -1.89 10.29 -7.43
CA THR A 159 -3.26 9.76 -7.43
C THR A 159 -4.28 10.80 -7.90
N PHE A 160 -4.10 12.04 -7.50
CA PHE A 160 -4.97 13.14 -7.93
C PHE A 160 -4.67 13.54 -9.39
N VAL A 161 -3.40 13.56 -9.78
CA VAL A 161 -2.98 13.83 -11.17
C VAL A 161 -3.56 12.77 -12.11
N GLU A 162 -3.47 11.48 -11.77
CA GLU A 162 -4.09 10.40 -12.57
C GLU A 162 -5.60 10.62 -12.76
N ASN A 163 -6.29 11.07 -11.72
CA ASN A 163 -7.71 11.37 -11.79
C ASN A 163 -8.03 12.52 -12.76
N THR A 164 -7.22 13.59 -12.79
CA THR A 164 -7.45 14.69 -13.75
C THR A 164 -7.34 14.23 -15.19
N PHE A 165 -6.36 13.39 -15.54
CA PHE A 165 -6.22 12.83 -16.88
C PHE A 165 -7.31 11.81 -17.22
N LYS A 166 -7.77 11.05 -16.22
CA LYS A 166 -8.82 10.05 -16.42
C LYS A 166 -10.18 10.66 -16.73
N TYR A 167 -10.49 11.82 -16.13
CA TYR A 167 -11.82 12.43 -16.18
C TYR A 167 -11.86 13.79 -16.85
N GLY A 168 -10.69 14.40 -17.07
CA GLY A 168 -10.58 15.74 -17.66
C GLY A 168 -10.21 15.78 -19.14
N VAL A 169 -10.26 14.64 -19.86
CA VAL A 169 -9.90 14.56 -21.28
C VAL A 169 -11.10 14.16 -22.12
N SER A 170 -11.32 14.90 -23.23
CA SER A 170 -12.35 14.61 -24.22
C SER A 170 -11.77 14.62 -25.64
N SER A 171 -12.39 13.89 -26.55
CA SER A 171 -12.09 13.96 -27.99
C SER A 171 -12.71 15.16 -28.68
N ASP A 172 -13.81 15.69 -28.14
CA ASP A 172 -14.72 16.57 -28.88
C ASP A 172 -14.92 17.95 -28.25
N VAL A 173 -14.50 18.11 -26.97
CA VAL A 173 -14.69 19.35 -26.21
C VAL A 173 -13.34 19.87 -25.73
N ASP A 174 -13.19 21.19 -25.71
CA ASP A 174 -12.00 21.83 -25.17
C ASP A 174 -11.92 21.61 -23.65
N CYS A 175 -10.80 21.05 -23.21
CA CYS A 175 -10.55 20.65 -21.85
C CYS A 175 -9.32 21.35 -21.28
N LEU A 176 -9.37 21.69 -20.01
CA LEU A 176 -8.25 22.20 -19.25
C LEU A 176 -7.92 21.24 -18.12
N ILE A 177 -6.65 20.91 -17.99
CA ILE A 177 -6.07 20.24 -16.81
C ILE A 177 -5.06 21.19 -16.20
N LEU A 178 -5.29 21.60 -14.94
CA LEU A 178 -4.36 22.40 -14.18
C LEU A 178 -3.80 21.56 -13.03
N ILE A 179 -2.49 21.56 -12.88
CA ILE A 179 -1.77 20.93 -11.79
C ILE A 179 -0.81 21.95 -11.22
N ARG A 180 -0.98 22.31 -9.93
CA ARG A 180 -0.12 23.28 -9.26
C ARG A 180 0.42 22.70 -7.97
N ILE A 181 1.73 22.80 -7.76
CA ILE A 181 2.43 22.36 -6.57
C ILE A 181 3.20 23.55 -6.00
N THR A 182 2.84 23.98 -4.80
CA THR A 182 3.51 25.09 -4.12
C THR A 182 4.00 24.62 -2.76
N VAL A 183 5.29 24.81 -2.48
CA VAL A 183 5.86 24.59 -1.15
C VAL A 183 6.38 25.93 -0.66
N LYS A 184 5.83 26.41 0.47
CA LYS A 184 6.24 27.68 1.10
C LYS A 184 6.26 27.52 2.61
N LYS A 185 7.39 27.86 3.24
CA LYS A 185 7.54 27.88 4.71
C LYS A 185 7.13 26.57 5.40
N GLY A 186 7.44 25.43 4.77
CA GLY A 186 7.10 24.09 5.29
C GLY A 186 5.64 23.66 5.07
N GLU A 187 4.86 24.43 4.33
CA GLU A 187 3.50 24.06 3.91
C GLU A 187 3.49 23.66 2.44
N LEU A 188 2.84 22.55 2.14
CA LEU A 188 2.57 22.08 0.79
C LEU A 188 1.13 22.41 0.42
N LEU A 189 0.95 23.21 -0.62
CA LEU A 189 -0.32 23.39 -1.31
C LEU A 189 -0.27 22.67 -2.65
N PHE A 190 -1.17 21.73 -2.83
CA PHE A 190 -1.33 20.98 -4.07
C PHE A 190 -2.75 21.15 -4.60
N GLU A 191 -2.87 21.61 -5.82
CA GLU A 191 -4.14 21.88 -6.48
C GLU A 191 -4.19 21.14 -7.82
N THR A 192 -5.30 20.50 -8.07
CA THR A 192 -5.63 19.93 -9.38
C THR A 192 -7.02 20.38 -9.79
N GLU A 193 -7.15 20.79 -11.05
CA GLU A 193 -8.42 21.17 -11.65
C GLU A 193 -8.54 20.53 -13.02
N ASN A 194 -9.73 20.08 -13.37
CA ASN A 194 -10.03 19.56 -14.69
C ASN A 194 -11.46 19.91 -15.11
N THR A 195 -11.68 19.99 -16.40
CA THR A 195 -13.03 20.16 -16.96
C THR A 195 -13.89 18.94 -16.63
N VAL A 196 -15.07 19.17 -16.05
CA VAL A 196 -16.01 18.08 -15.70
C VAL A 196 -16.84 17.68 -16.90
N MET A 197 -16.85 16.40 -17.25
CA MET A 197 -17.69 15.84 -18.31
C MET A 197 -19.01 15.33 -17.74
N LYS A 198 -20.14 15.75 -18.34
CA LYS A 198 -21.50 15.45 -17.85
C LYS A 198 -21.89 13.97 -17.82
N GLU A 199 -21.15 13.06 -18.42
CA GLU A 199 -21.55 11.67 -18.62
C GLU A 199 -20.96 10.65 -17.62
N ASN A 200 -20.15 11.05 -16.66
CA ASN A 200 -19.50 10.12 -15.75
C ASN A 200 -20.26 9.98 -14.40
N HIS A 201 -21.43 9.33 -14.44
CA HIS A 201 -22.22 9.02 -13.22
C HIS A 201 -21.75 7.80 -12.41
N ALA A 202 -20.76 7.06 -12.86
CA ALA A 202 -20.20 5.97 -12.05
C ALA A 202 -19.07 6.52 -11.16
N ASN A 203 -19.28 6.49 -9.86
CA ASN A 203 -18.38 6.99 -8.82
C ASN A 203 -17.25 5.98 -8.48
N PRO A 204 -16.31 5.65 -9.39
CA PRO A 204 -15.13 4.83 -9.07
C PRO A 204 -14.03 5.64 -8.37
N HIS A 205 -14.27 6.94 -8.16
CA HIS A 205 -13.33 7.86 -7.54
C HIS A 205 -13.04 7.57 -6.06
N ALA A 206 -13.99 6.90 -5.40
CA ALA A 206 -13.94 6.76 -3.96
C ALA A 206 -12.71 6.00 -3.44
N ILE A 207 -12.23 4.97 -4.16
CA ILE A 207 -11.22 4.05 -3.60
C ILE A 207 -9.82 4.69 -3.57
N GLY A 208 -9.37 5.31 -4.66
CA GLY A 208 -8.02 5.88 -4.73
C GLY A 208 -7.85 7.09 -3.81
N ILE A 209 -8.79 8.03 -3.86
CA ILE A 209 -8.76 9.24 -3.03
C ILE A 209 -8.99 8.88 -1.55
N GLU A 210 -9.89 7.96 -1.26
CA GLU A 210 -10.13 7.49 0.10
C GLU A 210 -8.89 6.81 0.71
N ASN A 211 -8.17 6.02 -0.08
CA ASN A 211 -6.90 5.45 0.35
C ASN A 211 -5.83 6.53 0.60
N CYS A 212 -5.76 7.57 -0.24
CA CYS A 212 -4.90 8.72 -0.01
C CYS A 212 -5.29 9.46 1.27
N ARG A 213 -6.59 9.70 1.51
CA ARG A 213 -7.10 10.32 2.73
C ARG A 213 -6.66 9.53 3.96
N LYS A 214 -6.93 8.23 4.01
CA LYS A 214 -6.52 7.36 5.14
C LYS A 214 -5.02 7.39 5.37
N ARG A 215 -4.23 7.38 4.30
CA ARG A 215 -2.78 7.45 4.41
C ARG A 215 -2.31 8.79 4.96
N LEU A 216 -2.93 9.89 4.54
CA LEU A 216 -2.65 11.22 5.09
C LEU A 216 -3.08 11.35 6.56
N GLU A 217 -4.21 10.78 6.96
CA GLU A 217 -4.66 10.74 8.36
C GLU A 217 -3.67 10.00 9.27
N LEU A 218 -3.10 8.90 8.79
CA LEU A 218 -2.09 8.14 9.54
C LEU A 218 -0.75 8.88 9.66
N LEU A 219 -0.30 9.53 8.58
CA LEU A 219 1.03 10.15 8.52
C LEU A 219 1.04 11.61 9.01
N TYR A 220 -0.08 12.31 8.86
CA TYR A 220 -0.23 13.73 9.22
C TYR A 220 -1.50 13.99 10.04
N PRO A 221 -1.67 13.36 11.20
CA PRO A 221 -2.88 13.54 11.99
C PRO A 221 -3.09 15.02 12.34
N ASN A 222 -4.26 15.58 11.97
CA ASN A 222 -4.62 16.99 12.15
C ASN A 222 -3.68 18.03 11.48
N ARG A 223 -2.88 17.61 10.49
CA ARG A 223 -1.90 18.45 9.80
C ARG A 223 -2.14 18.56 8.30
N PHE A 224 -3.25 18.09 7.79
CA PHE A 224 -3.63 18.23 6.39
C PHE A 224 -5.10 18.61 6.25
N THR A 225 -5.43 19.21 5.12
CA THR A 225 -6.80 19.49 4.68
C THR A 225 -6.95 19.00 3.25
N LEU A 226 -7.99 18.21 2.96
CA LEU A 226 -8.33 17.75 1.63
C LEU A 226 -9.73 18.25 1.26
N ILE A 227 -9.79 19.14 0.29
CA ILE A 227 -11.03 19.75 -0.20
C ILE A 227 -11.26 19.29 -1.63
N MET A 228 -12.44 18.79 -1.91
CA MET A 228 -12.91 18.45 -3.26
C MET A 228 -14.11 19.32 -3.58
N LYS A 229 -14.11 19.91 -4.78
CA LYS A 229 -15.21 20.74 -5.30
C LYS A 229 -15.59 20.20 -6.66
N GLU A 230 -16.86 20.14 -6.93
CA GLU A 230 -17.45 19.88 -8.25
C GLU A 230 -17.79 21.20 -8.94
#